data_304d2bd82c35c7e23a12f68a4dbc9d5a
#
_entry.id   304d2bd82c35c7e23a12f68a4dbc9d5a
#
_cell.length_a   1.000
_cell.length_b   1.000
_cell.length_c   1.000
_cell.angle_alpha   90.00
_cell.angle_beta   90.00
_cell.angle_gamma   90.00
#
_symmetry.space_group_name_H-M   'P 1'
#
loop_
_entity.id
_entity.type
_entity.pdbx_description
1 polymer ?
#
loop_
_entity_poly.entity_id
_entity_poly.type
_entity_poly.pdbx_seq_one_letter_code
_entity_poly.pdbx_strand_id
1 'polypeptide(L)'
;MVDIKNTKVTIYDVASEADVSLATVSRVLNYPEKVKPATRERVLEAIRKLGYRPNAIARGLASRKSTTVALIVPDVSRASVAEMINGVVDIARKYDYTVILKVTNSEPDVEEDIWQEVFAAQVDGIIYLNDELQEHNIKQIKSSDVPVVLCNVSVDDPTIACVSIDFEKAFYEATQSLINKGLKDILLVSTRSA
;
A
#
# COMPACT_ATOMS: atom_id res chain seq x y z
N MET A 1 -27.41 24.57 25.28
CA MET A 1 -27.17 24.08 23.91
C MET A 1 -26.05 24.92 23.35
N VAL A 2 -24.83 24.35 23.35
CA VAL A 2 -23.66 25.06 22.80
C VAL A 2 -23.62 24.72 21.32
N ASP A 3 -23.86 25.71 20.49
CA ASP A 3 -23.78 25.58 19.01
C ASP A 3 -22.30 25.54 18.61
N ILE A 4 -21.74 24.33 18.58
CA ILE A 4 -20.38 24.11 18.08
C ILE A 4 -20.48 24.16 16.56
N LYS A 5 -20.41 25.35 15.97
CA LYS A 5 -20.04 25.50 14.56
C LYS A 5 -18.62 25.03 14.39
N ASN A 6 -18.47 23.74 14.14
CA ASN A 6 -17.20 23.11 13.75
C ASN A 6 -16.90 23.51 12.30
N THR A 7 -16.54 24.77 12.09
CA THR A 7 -16.07 25.25 10.78
C THR A 7 -14.68 24.67 10.55
N LYS A 8 -14.63 23.59 9.79
CA LYS A 8 -13.37 22.93 9.39
C LYS A 8 -12.49 23.97 8.69
N VAL A 9 -11.31 24.24 9.26
CA VAL A 9 -10.33 25.16 8.67
C VAL A 9 -9.99 24.70 7.26
N THR A 10 -10.00 25.63 6.34
CA THR A 10 -9.80 25.39 4.90
C THR A 10 -8.46 25.95 4.42
N ILE A 11 -8.05 25.58 3.22
CA ILE A 11 -6.83 26.12 2.58
C ILE A 11 -6.99 27.63 2.30
N TYR A 12 -8.23 28.14 2.16
CA TYR A 12 -8.50 29.57 1.99
C TYR A 12 -8.20 30.36 3.26
N ASP A 13 -8.48 29.78 4.44
CA ASP A 13 -8.19 30.42 5.72
C ASP A 13 -6.67 30.51 5.92
N VAL A 14 -5.91 29.49 5.50
CA VAL A 14 -4.43 29.51 5.52
C VAL A 14 -3.88 30.58 4.58
N ALA A 15 -4.44 30.70 3.38
CA ALA A 15 -4.02 31.72 2.42
C ALA A 15 -4.25 33.13 2.96
N SER A 16 -5.41 33.36 3.58
CA SER A 16 -5.76 34.62 4.23
C SER A 16 -4.83 34.94 5.42
N GLU A 17 -4.60 33.98 6.32
CA GLU A 17 -3.72 34.16 7.50
C GLU A 17 -2.27 34.42 7.12
N ALA A 18 -1.78 33.75 6.09
CA ALA A 18 -0.40 33.91 5.61
C ALA A 18 -0.20 35.11 4.66
N ASP A 19 -1.26 35.82 4.31
CA ASP A 19 -1.26 36.90 3.31
C ASP A 19 -0.58 36.50 2.00
N VAL A 20 -1.07 35.40 1.42
CA VAL A 20 -0.58 34.86 0.14
C VAL A 20 -1.74 34.31 -0.71
N SER A 21 -1.49 34.09 -1.99
CA SER A 21 -2.49 33.45 -2.86
C SER A 21 -2.66 31.96 -2.50
N LEU A 22 -3.86 31.42 -2.81
CA LEU A 22 -4.15 29.98 -2.71
C LEU A 22 -3.11 29.13 -3.46
N ALA A 23 -2.71 29.59 -4.64
CA ALA A 23 -1.69 28.92 -5.45
C ALA A 23 -0.32 28.85 -4.72
N THR A 24 0.00 29.87 -3.93
CA THR A 24 1.24 29.90 -3.13
C THR A 24 1.15 28.90 -1.98
N VAL A 25 0.01 28.82 -1.26
CA VAL A 25 -0.19 27.79 -0.23
C VAL A 25 -0.07 26.39 -0.82
N SER A 26 -0.76 26.12 -1.92
CA SER A 26 -0.67 24.84 -2.62
C SER A 26 0.77 24.50 -3.02
N ARG A 27 1.53 25.50 -3.50
CA ARG A 27 2.93 25.28 -3.89
C ARG A 27 3.82 25.01 -2.68
N VAL A 28 3.61 25.67 -1.54
CA VAL A 28 4.32 25.37 -0.29
C VAL A 28 4.07 23.94 0.17
N LEU A 29 2.83 23.45 0.04
CA LEU A 29 2.45 22.09 0.46
C LEU A 29 3.00 20.99 -0.46
N ASN A 30 3.10 21.27 -1.77
CA ASN A 30 3.45 20.24 -2.77
C ASN A 30 4.88 20.36 -3.30
N TYR A 31 5.45 21.55 -3.32
CA TYR A 31 6.77 21.87 -3.90
C TYR A 31 7.48 22.92 -3.06
N PRO A 32 7.75 22.65 -1.75
CA PRO A 32 8.30 23.62 -0.82
C PRO A 32 9.65 24.20 -1.26
N GLU A 33 10.43 23.42 -2.02
CA GLU A 33 11.71 23.83 -2.58
C GLU A 33 11.59 24.92 -3.65
N LYS A 34 10.42 25.07 -4.27
CA LYS A 34 10.14 26.07 -5.31
C LYS A 34 9.62 27.39 -4.75
N VAL A 35 9.53 27.52 -3.43
CA VAL A 35 9.03 28.72 -2.76
C VAL A 35 10.14 29.38 -1.93
N LYS A 36 10.19 30.71 -1.96
CA LYS A 36 11.16 31.46 -1.15
C LYS A 36 11.05 31.10 0.34
N PRO A 37 12.17 30.91 1.07
CA PRO A 37 12.16 30.48 2.46
C PRO A 37 11.23 31.31 3.37
N ALA A 38 11.27 32.63 3.26
CA ALA A 38 10.43 33.51 4.08
C ALA A 38 8.93 33.32 3.83
N THR A 39 8.52 33.10 2.57
CA THR A 39 7.12 32.84 2.22
C THR A 39 6.67 31.47 2.71
N ARG A 40 7.55 30.47 2.57
CA ARG A 40 7.30 29.12 3.08
C ARG A 40 7.08 29.12 4.59
N GLU A 41 7.95 29.80 5.34
CA GLU A 41 7.83 29.86 6.80
C GLU A 41 6.50 30.52 7.25
N ARG A 42 6.10 31.64 6.65
CA ARG A 42 4.80 32.28 6.94
C ARG A 42 3.62 31.32 6.73
N VAL A 43 3.62 30.58 5.63
CA VAL A 43 2.56 29.62 5.34
C VAL A 43 2.55 28.48 6.34
N LEU A 44 3.72 27.93 6.69
CA LEU A 44 3.82 26.84 7.68
C LEU A 44 3.39 27.32 9.07
N GLU A 45 3.69 28.57 9.44
CA GLU A 45 3.22 29.15 10.69
C GLU A 45 1.69 29.32 10.71
N ALA A 46 1.09 29.81 9.64
CA ALA A 46 -0.36 29.91 9.50
C ALA A 46 -1.03 28.52 9.61
N ILE A 47 -0.47 27.49 8.98
CA ILE A 47 -0.94 26.10 9.10
C ILE A 47 -0.92 25.63 10.56
N ARG A 48 0.19 25.85 11.28
CA ARG A 48 0.33 25.50 12.71
C ARG A 48 -0.67 26.25 13.57
N LYS A 49 -0.79 27.56 13.39
CA LYS A 49 -1.69 28.45 14.15
C LYS A 49 -3.15 28.07 13.99
N LEU A 50 -3.58 27.76 12.77
CA LEU A 50 -4.97 27.42 12.45
C LEU A 50 -5.28 25.94 12.69
N GLY A 51 -4.29 25.09 12.92
CA GLY A 51 -4.48 23.65 13.01
C GLY A 51 -4.97 23.03 11.68
N TYR A 52 -4.63 23.69 10.54
CA TYR A 52 -5.01 23.18 9.23
C TYR A 52 -4.34 21.83 8.93
N ARG A 53 -5.14 20.87 8.50
CA ARG A 53 -4.65 19.57 8.02
C ARG A 53 -4.89 19.48 6.51
N PRO A 54 -3.80 19.38 5.70
CA PRO A 54 -3.96 19.22 4.26
C PRO A 54 -4.82 18.02 3.92
N ASN A 55 -5.77 18.19 3.02
CA ASN A 55 -6.60 17.09 2.55
C ASN A 55 -5.80 16.27 1.52
N ALA A 56 -5.49 15.01 1.87
CA ALA A 56 -4.75 14.08 1.01
C ALA A 56 -5.48 13.84 -0.33
N ILE A 57 -6.82 13.77 -0.32
CA ILE A 57 -7.64 13.57 -1.52
C ILE A 57 -7.46 14.77 -2.48
N ALA A 58 -7.58 16.01 -1.95
CA ALA A 58 -7.39 17.20 -2.77
C ALA A 58 -5.97 17.33 -3.33
N ARG A 59 -4.97 16.86 -2.57
CA ARG A 59 -3.57 16.79 -3.01
C ARG A 59 -3.38 15.74 -4.10
N GLY A 60 -3.97 14.56 -3.95
CA GLY A 60 -3.93 13.47 -4.93
C GLY A 60 -4.53 13.90 -6.28
N LEU A 61 -5.68 14.59 -6.26
CA LEU A 61 -6.31 15.15 -7.47
C LEU A 61 -5.39 16.12 -8.23
N ALA A 62 -4.63 16.94 -7.50
CA ALA A 62 -3.72 17.91 -8.12
C ALA A 62 -2.43 17.26 -8.68
N SER A 63 -1.94 16.20 -8.04
CA SER A 63 -0.68 15.51 -8.40
C SER A 63 -0.89 14.29 -9.30
N ARG A 64 -2.12 13.82 -9.48
CA ARG A 64 -2.47 12.52 -10.08
C ARG A 64 -1.80 11.34 -9.37
N LYS A 65 -1.48 11.49 -8.07
CA LYS A 65 -0.89 10.44 -7.24
C LYS A 65 -1.63 10.43 -5.91
N SER A 66 -2.15 9.27 -5.53
CA SER A 66 -2.84 9.10 -4.24
C SER A 66 -1.85 8.96 -3.08
N THR A 67 -0.60 8.64 -3.37
CA THR A 67 0.42 8.20 -2.38
C THR A 67 -0.13 7.08 -1.48
N THR A 68 -0.89 6.19 -2.11
CA THR A 68 -1.55 5.07 -1.43
C THR A 68 -1.26 3.78 -2.21
N VAL A 69 -0.91 2.72 -1.51
CA VAL A 69 -0.83 1.37 -2.05
C VAL A 69 -1.83 0.47 -1.33
N ALA A 70 -2.46 -0.43 -2.05
CA ALA A 70 -3.26 -1.47 -1.45
C ALA A 70 -2.40 -2.70 -1.19
N LEU A 71 -2.58 -3.31 -0.03
CA LEU A 71 -2.03 -4.60 0.32
C LEU A 71 -3.18 -5.57 0.55
N ILE A 72 -3.34 -6.53 -0.35
CA ILE A 72 -4.38 -7.56 -0.29
C ILE A 72 -3.74 -8.83 0.26
N VAL A 73 -4.30 -9.40 1.33
CA VAL A 73 -3.78 -10.59 2.01
C VAL A 73 -4.88 -11.60 2.29
N PRO A 74 -4.56 -12.92 2.36
CA PRO A 74 -5.57 -13.94 2.62
C PRO A 74 -6.11 -13.89 4.05
N ASP A 75 -5.22 -13.69 5.02
CA ASP A 75 -5.56 -13.53 6.43
C ASP A 75 -4.43 -12.84 7.19
N VAL A 76 -4.67 -12.37 8.41
CA VAL A 76 -3.69 -11.68 9.25
C VAL A 76 -3.28 -12.50 10.49
N SER A 77 -3.81 -13.70 10.65
CA SER A 77 -3.54 -14.54 11.84
C SER A 77 -2.21 -15.28 11.73
N ARG A 78 -1.71 -15.50 10.51
CA ARG A 78 -0.45 -16.20 10.27
C ARG A 78 0.75 -15.27 10.52
N ALA A 79 1.69 -15.71 11.34
CA ALA A 79 2.89 -14.95 11.70
C ALA A 79 3.69 -14.49 10.46
N SER A 80 3.83 -15.36 9.45
CA SER A 80 4.52 -15.04 8.20
C SER A 80 3.86 -13.89 7.43
N VAL A 81 2.53 -13.87 7.39
CA VAL A 81 1.77 -12.78 6.75
C VAL A 81 1.95 -11.48 7.52
N ALA A 82 1.90 -11.54 8.86
CA ALA A 82 2.12 -10.37 9.71
C ALA A 82 3.52 -9.76 9.53
N GLU A 83 4.55 -10.59 9.40
CA GLU A 83 5.91 -10.12 9.11
C GLU A 83 6.03 -9.45 7.74
N MET A 84 5.40 -10.01 6.70
CA MET A 84 5.35 -9.40 5.37
C MET A 84 4.61 -8.06 5.38
N ILE A 85 3.46 -7.97 6.09
CA ILE A 85 2.73 -6.71 6.28
C ILE A 85 3.63 -5.66 6.92
N ASN A 86 4.37 -5.99 7.97
CA ASN A 86 5.29 -5.07 8.63
C ASN A 86 6.37 -4.56 7.66
N GLY A 87 6.95 -5.45 6.86
CA GLY A 87 7.95 -5.07 5.85
C GLY A 87 7.38 -4.08 4.82
N VAL A 88 6.17 -4.32 4.32
CA VAL A 88 5.48 -3.42 3.39
C VAL A 88 5.21 -2.06 4.03
N VAL A 89 4.69 -2.05 5.27
CA VAL A 89 4.38 -0.80 6.01
C VAL A 89 5.63 0.02 6.27
N ASP A 90 6.73 -0.61 6.64
CA ASP A 90 8.00 0.10 6.91
C ASP A 90 8.57 0.75 5.64
N ILE A 91 8.52 0.07 4.51
CA ILE A 91 8.95 0.64 3.24
C ILE A 91 7.99 1.72 2.77
N ALA A 92 6.67 1.50 2.85
CA ALA A 92 5.68 2.50 2.48
C ALA A 92 5.88 3.80 3.27
N ARG A 93 6.10 3.70 4.60
CA ARG A 93 6.39 4.86 5.46
C ARG A 93 7.65 5.60 5.03
N LYS A 94 8.71 4.89 4.64
CA LYS A 94 9.98 5.49 4.17
C LYS A 94 9.79 6.34 2.91
N TYR A 95 8.81 5.99 2.08
CA TYR A 95 8.51 6.69 0.83
C TYR A 95 7.24 7.56 0.91
N ASP A 96 6.74 7.84 2.13
CA ASP A 96 5.54 8.65 2.37
C ASP A 96 4.26 8.10 1.72
N TYR A 97 4.17 6.76 1.60
CA TYR A 97 2.97 6.07 1.15
C TYR A 97 2.09 5.62 2.32
N THR A 98 0.79 5.70 2.12
CA THR A 98 -0.23 5.08 2.99
C THR A 98 -0.50 3.65 2.50
N VAL A 99 -0.63 2.70 3.42
CA VAL A 99 -1.04 1.33 3.08
C VAL A 99 -2.50 1.14 3.45
N ILE A 100 -3.32 0.70 2.48
CA ILE A 100 -4.67 0.20 2.72
C ILE A 100 -4.58 -1.32 2.78
N LEU A 101 -4.84 -1.90 3.94
CA LEU A 101 -4.88 -3.34 4.13
C LEU A 101 -6.28 -3.87 3.82
N LYS A 102 -6.37 -4.90 2.97
CA LYS A 102 -7.56 -5.65 2.64
C LYS A 102 -7.35 -7.13 2.92
N VAL A 103 -8.32 -7.77 3.55
CA VAL A 103 -8.25 -9.18 3.94
C VAL A 103 -9.35 -9.94 3.25
N THR A 104 -8.97 -10.97 2.47
CA THR A 104 -9.92 -11.75 1.66
C THR A 104 -10.54 -12.92 2.42
N ASN A 105 -9.93 -13.35 3.53
CA ASN A 105 -10.27 -14.58 4.26
C ASN A 105 -10.27 -15.83 3.36
N SER A 106 -9.59 -15.76 2.22
CA SER A 106 -9.60 -16.81 1.19
C SER A 106 -11.01 -17.10 0.62
N GLU A 107 -11.92 -16.11 0.68
CA GLU A 107 -13.28 -16.19 0.17
C GLU A 107 -13.35 -15.53 -1.22
N PRO A 108 -13.67 -16.27 -2.31
CA PRO A 108 -13.62 -15.72 -3.68
C PRO A 108 -14.56 -14.53 -3.91
N ASP A 109 -15.77 -14.55 -3.35
CA ASP A 109 -16.72 -13.46 -3.50
C ASP A 109 -16.25 -12.19 -2.79
N VAL A 110 -15.65 -12.33 -1.60
CA VAL A 110 -15.03 -11.22 -0.84
C VAL A 110 -13.84 -10.66 -1.61
N GLU A 111 -13.08 -11.51 -2.25
CA GLU A 111 -11.92 -11.08 -3.04
C GLU A 111 -12.33 -10.24 -4.24
N GLU A 112 -13.39 -10.63 -4.98
CA GLU A 112 -13.91 -9.85 -6.11
C GLU A 112 -14.32 -8.43 -5.66
N ASP A 113 -15.07 -8.33 -4.57
CA ASP A 113 -15.49 -7.04 -4.00
C ASP A 113 -14.27 -6.18 -3.61
N ILE A 114 -13.25 -6.79 -3.01
CA ILE A 114 -12.00 -6.10 -2.62
C ILE A 114 -11.29 -5.51 -3.84
N TRP A 115 -11.21 -6.23 -4.95
CA TRP A 115 -10.59 -5.70 -6.17
C TRP A 115 -11.34 -4.47 -6.67
N GLN A 116 -12.69 -4.49 -6.69
CA GLN A 116 -13.49 -3.34 -7.08
C GLN A 116 -13.29 -2.15 -6.15
N GLU A 117 -13.27 -2.37 -4.84
CA GLU A 117 -13.01 -1.32 -3.86
C GLU A 117 -11.61 -0.68 -4.02
N VAL A 118 -10.60 -1.50 -4.27
CA VAL A 118 -9.21 -1.05 -4.45
C VAL A 118 -9.07 -0.20 -5.72
N PHE A 119 -9.69 -0.62 -6.82
CA PHE A 119 -9.72 0.19 -8.05
C PHE A 119 -10.47 1.50 -7.85
N ALA A 120 -11.61 1.49 -7.16
CA ALA A 120 -12.37 2.70 -6.84
C ALA A 120 -11.60 3.66 -5.93
N ALA A 121 -10.71 3.16 -5.06
CA ALA A 121 -9.85 3.95 -4.20
C ALA A 121 -8.71 4.67 -4.94
N GLN A 122 -8.52 4.41 -6.23
CA GLN A 122 -7.48 5.02 -7.09
C GLN A 122 -6.08 4.93 -6.46
N VAL A 123 -5.69 3.76 -5.97
CA VAL A 123 -4.36 3.52 -5.41
C VAL A 123 -3.28 3.60 -6.50
N ASP A 124 -2.05 3.95 -6.11
CA ASP A 124 -0.92 4.06 -7.04
C ASP A 124 -0.29 2.69 -7.36
N GLY A 125 -0.63 1.66 -6.59
CA GLY A 125 -0.15 0.29 -6.78
C GLY A 125 -0.83 -0.70 -5.85
N ILE A 126 -0.75 -1.98 -6.21
CA ILE A 126 -1.34 -3.09 -5.48
C ILE A 126 -0.24 -4.12 -5.18
N ILE A 127 -0.14 -4.55 -3.94
CA ILE A 127 0.63 -5.71 -3.52
C ILE A 127 -0.38 -6.79 -3.17
N TYR A 128 -0.36 -7.89 -3.91
CA TYR A 128 -1.25 -9.01 -3.73
C TYR A 128 -0.46 -10.18 -3.14
N LEU A 129 -0.73 -10.50 -1.89
CA LEU A 129 -0.14 -11.61 -1.17
C LEU A 129 -1.17 -12.74 -1.07
N ASN A 130 -0.88 -13.89 -1.66
CA ASN A 130 -1.70 -15.08 -1.53
C ASN A 130 -0.83 -16.32 -1.71
N ASP A 131 -1.34 -17.49 -1.32
CA ASP A 131 -0.69 -18.78 -1.54
C ASP A 131 -1.13 -19.41 -2.87
N GLU A 132 -2.26 -18.97 -3.43
CA GLU A 132 -2.82 -19.43 -4.70
C GLU A 132 -3.30 -18.24 -5.53
N LEU A 133 -3.27 -18.38 -6.84
CA LEU A 133 -3.77 -17.40 -7.79
C LEU A 133 -4.78 -18.05 -8.72
N GLN A 134 -6.01 -17.52 -8.72
CA GLN A 134 -7.09 -18.00 -9.57
C GLN A 134 -7.00 -17.36 -10.97
N GLU A 135 -7.51 -18.04 -12.00
CA GLU A 135 -7.51 -17.50 -13.37
C GLU A 135 -8.22 -16.14 -13.49
N HIS A 136 -9.27 -15.91 -12.72
CA HIS A 136 -9.99 -14.64 -12.76
C HIS A 136 -9.13 -13.48 -12.22
N ASN A 137 -8.29 -13.73 -11.21
CA ASN A 137 -7.35 -12.72 -10.68
C ASN A 137 -6.33 -12.29 -11.76
N ILE A 138 -5.82 -13.25 -12.53
CA ILE A 138 -4.88 -12.94 -13.63
C ILE A 138 -5.54 -12.02 -14.65
N LYS A 139 -6.80 -12.26 -14.99
CA LYS A 139 -7.56 -11.40 -15.92
C LYS A 139 -7.74 -9.99 -15.35
N GLN A 140 -8.09 -9.86 -14.07
CA GLN A 140 -8.22 -8.57 -13.39
C GLN A 140 -6.90 -7.81 -13.36
N ILE A 141 -5.81 -8.47 -12.99
CA ILE A 141 -4.46 -7.90 -12.96
C ILE A 141 -4.07 -7.37 -14.34
N LYS A 142 -4.27 -8.16 -15.39
CA LYS A 142 -3.93 -7.77 -16.77
C LYS A 142 -4.80 -6.64 -17.33
N SER A 143 -6.03 -6.52 -16.87
CA SER A 143 -6.94 -5.45 -17.28
C SER A 143 -6.77 -4.16 -16.47
N SER A 144 -5.97 -4.19 -15.41
CA SER A 144 -5.74 -3.06 -14.52
C SER A 144 -4.72 -2.08 -15.10
N ASP A 145 -5.03 -0.79 -15.04
CA ASP A 145 -4.06 0.29 -15.28
C ASP A 145 -3.17 0.55 -14.05
N VAL A 146 -3.47 -0.08 -12.92
CA VAL A 146 -2.70 0.04 -11.67
C VAL A 146 -1.64 -1.05 -11.63
N PRO A 147 -0.36 -0.72 -11.37
CA PRO A 147 0.69 -1.71 -11.21
C PRO A 147 0.39 -2.71 -10.10
N VAL A 148 0.51 -4.00 -10.37
CA VAL A 148 0.31 -5.09 -9.39
C VAL A 148 1.60 -5.87 -9.24
N VAL A 149 1.97 -6.15 -7.99
CA VAL A 149 3.06 -7.07 -7.63
C VAL A 149 2.46 -8.25 -6.88
N LEU A 150 2.71 -9.46 -7.38
CA LEU A 150 2.34 -10.70 -6.71
C LEU A 150 3.41 -11.09 -5.70
N CYS A 151 2.99 -11.47 -4.48
CA CYS A 151 3.87 -11.97 -3.46
C CYS A 151 3.48 -13.40 -3.09
N ASN A 152 4.46 -14.27 -2.93
CA ASN A 152 4.34 -15.69 -2.56
C ASN A 152 3.75 -16.59 -3.66
N VAL A 153 3.28 -16.03 -4.75
CA VAL A 153 2.86 -16.75 -5.97
C VAL A 153 3.68 -16.27 -7.16
N SER A 154 3.83 -17.14 -8.14
CA SER A 154 4.47 -16.81 -9.41
C SER A 154 3.60 -17.24 -10.58
N VAL A 155 3.70 -16.49 -11.67
CA VAL A 155 3.02 -16.79 -12.94
C VAL A 155 4.06 -16.78 -14.05
N ASP A 156 3.88 -17.64 -15.04
CA ASP A 156 4.70 -17.64 -16.24
C ASP A 156 4.23 -16.57 -17.23
N ASP A 157 4.33 -15.32 -16.77
CA ASP A 157 3.99 -14.13 -17.56
C ASP A 157 4.98 -13.01 -17.23
N PRO A 158 5.88 -12.64 -18.14
CA PRO A 158 6.91 -11.63 -17.89
C PRO A 158 6.36 -10.21 -17.70
N THR A 159 5.07 -9.98 -17.96
CA THR A 159 4.43 -8.68 -17.76
C THR A 159 3.93 -8.48 -16.34
N ILE A 160 3.88 -9.55 -15.52
CA ILE A 160 3.41 -9.50 -14.14
C ILE A 160 4.62 -9.63 -13.21
N ALA A 161 4.82 -8.62 -12.36
CA ALA A 161 5.90 -8.65 -11.36
C ALA A 161 5.56 -9.63 -10.23
N CYS A 162 6.49 -10.54 -9.93
CA CYS A 162 6.34 -11.52 -8.86
C CYS A 162 7.52 -11.48 -7.90
N VAL A 163 7.26 -11.65 -6.61
CA VAL A 163 8.26 -11.86 -5.56
C VAL A 163 7.88 -13.14 -4.84
N SER A 164 8.66 -14.20 -5.01
CA SER A 164 8.39 -15.51 -4.41
C SER A 164 9.65 -16.18 -3.89
N ILE A 165 9.46 -17.15 -3.01
CA ILE A 165 10.51 -18.04 -2.54
C ILE A 165 10.45 -19.30 -3.41
N ASP A 166 11.60 -19.73 -3.92
CA ASP A 166 11.73 -21.02 -4.60
C ASP A 166 11.69 -22.16 -3.56
N PHE A 167 10.48 -22.53 -3.16
CA PHE A 167 10.28 -23.60 -2.18
C PHE A 167 10.72 -24.97 -2.71
N GLU A 168 10.56 -25.24 -4.01
CA GLU A 168 10.99 -26.49 -4.60
C GLU A 168 12.50 -26.67 -4.41
N LYS A 169 13.27 -25.68 -4.79
CA LYS A 169 14.73 -25.69 -4.61
C LYS A 169 15.13 -25.76 -3.14
N ALA A 170 14.47 -25.00 -2.26
CA ALA A 170 14.77 -25.00 -0.83
C ALA A 170 14.53 -26.38 -0.21
N PHE A 171 13.41 -27.03 -0.51
CA PHE A 171 13.12 -28.39 -0.02
C PHE A 171 14.02 -29.44 -0.65
N TYR A 172 14.38 -29.31 -1.93
CA TYR A 172 15.33 -30.18 -2.58
C TYR A 172 16.71 -30.12 -1.87
N GLU A 173 17.25 -28.94 -1.65
CA GLU A 173 18.53 -28.73 -0.99
C GLU A 173 18.53 -29.25 0.47
N ALA A 174 17.44 -28.99 1.21
CA ALA A 174 17.28 -29.50 2.56
C ALA A 174 17.26 -31.02 2.60
N THR A 175 16.48 -31.66 1.72
CA THR A 175 16.39 -33.12 1.63
C THR A 175 17.74 -33.73 1.22
N GLN A 176 18.40 -33.14 0.22
CA GLN A 176 19.73 -33.59 -0.21
C GLN A 176 20.77 -33.51 0.91
N SER A 177 20.70 -32.46 1.75
CA SER A 177 21.57 -32.33 2.92
C SER A 177 21.37 -33.46 3.93
N LEU A 178 20.13 -33.89 4.17
CA LEU A 178 19.81 -35.00 5.06
C LEU A 178 20.37 -36.35 4.49
N ILE A 179 20.14 -36.57 3.20
CA ILE A 179 20.66 -37.75 2.49
C ILE A 179 22.21 -37.81 2.55
N ASN A 180 22.86 -36.69 2.30
CA ASN A 180 24.33 -36.60 2.34
C ASN A 180 24.91 -36.86 3.74
N LYS A 181 24.12 -36.65 4.81
CA LYS A 181 24.47 -37.02 6.18
C LYS A 181 24.22 -38.49 6.50
N GLY A 182 23.78 -39.27 5.51
CA GLY A 182 23.55 -40.72 5.64
C GLY A 182 22.21 -41.10 6.26
N LEU A 183 21.29 -40.12 6.42
CA LEU A 183 19.94 -40.37 6.92
C LEU A 183 19.12 -41.08 5.83
N LYS A 184 18.48 -42.19 6.19
CA LYS A 184 17.72 -43.04 5.24
C LYS A 184 16.20 -42.89 5.45
N ASP A 185 15.79 -42.63 6.69
CA ASP A 185 14.41 -42.50 7.05
C ASP A 185 14.09 -41.01 7.26
N ILE A 186 13.46 -40.40 6.26
CA ILE A 186 13.13 -38.96 6.24
C ILE A 186 11.63 -38.82 6.21
N LEU A 187 11.05 -38.12 7.21
CA LEU A 187 9.64 -37.81 7.30
C LEU A 187 9.41 -36.35 6.95
N LEU A 188 8.56 -36.10 5.95
CA LEU A 188 8.04 -34.77 5.66
C LEU A 188 6.71 -34.56 6.39
N VAL A 189 6.64 -33.54 7.23
CA VAL A 189 5.40 -33.11 7.89
C VAL A 189 4.93 -31.84 7.22
N SER A 190 3.73 -31.89 6.66
CA SER A 190 3.07 -30.75 6.01
C SER A 190 1.73 -30.51 6.67
N THR A 191 1.39 -29.25 6.91
CA THR A 191 0.02 -28.85 7.25
C THR A 191 -0.70 -28.60 5.92
N ARG A 192 -1.75 -29.35 5.62
CA ARG A 192 -2.66 -28.93 4.58
C ARG A 192 -3.43 -27.71 5.13
N SER A 193 -3.37 -26.60 4.44
CA SER A 193 -4.41 -25.58 4.56
C SER A 193 -5.72 -26.25 4.15
N ALA A 194 -6.67 -26.30 5.09
CA ALA A 194 -8.00 -26.81 4.83
C ALA A 194 -8.76 -25.83 3.92
#